data_baa2a5f404967285aba857eaf9772e27
#
_entry.id   baa2a5f404967285aba857eaf9772e27
#
_cell.length_a   1.000
_cell.length_b   1.000
_cell.length_c   1.000
_cell.angle_alpha   90.00
_cell.angle_beta   90.00
_cell.angle_gamma   90.00
#
_symmetry.space_group_name_H-M   'P 1'
#
loop_
_entity.id
_entity.type
_entity.pdbx_description
1 polymer ?
#
loop_
_entity_poly.entity_id
_entity_poly.type
_entity_poly.pdbx_seq_one_letter_code
_entity_poly.pdbx_strand_id
1 'polypeptide(L)'
;MSQGVANLETVPRLYRQARPGADYVHSLQLLQSFRQRCPSAPTKSGLMLGLGETDAEVLDVLRDLRHHGVDMLTVGQYLQPRPGNLPVVRYVEPAQFATLAEQARTMGFAHAACGPLVRSSYHADRQASAAGVCTPSNNF
;
A
#
# COMPACT_ATOMS: atom_id res chain seq x y z
N MET A 1 10.81 -3.79 16.54
CA MET A 1 10.45 -2.49 16.01
C MET A 1 9.19 -2.57 15.19
N SER A 2 8.25 -1.76 15.49
CA SER A 2 6.97 -1.81 14.80
C SER A 2 7.02 -1.06 13.48
N GLN A 3 6.09 -1.37 12.62
CA GLN A 3 5.90 -0.68 11.36
C GLN A 3 4.49 -0.13 11.33
N GLY A 4 4.30 0.99 10.66
CA GLY A 4 2.98 1.49 10.37
C GLY A 4 2.53 0.89 9.05
N VAL A 5 1.49 0.09 9.07
CA VAL A 5 0.98 -0.57 7.87
C VAL A 5 -0.49 -0.27 7.70
N ALA A 6 -0.83 0.26 6.54
CA ALA A 6 -2.22 0.43 6.13
C ALA A 6 -2.26 0.31 4.62
N ASN A 7 -2.84 -0.77 4.13
CA ASN A 7 -2.89 -1.03 2.70
C ASN A 7 -4.04 -0.27 2.08
N LEU A 8 -3.75 0.50 1.04
CA LEU A 8 -4.77 1.22 0.30
C LEU A 8 -5.58 0.29 -0.61
N GLU A 9 -4.97 -0.78 -1.07
CA GLU A 9 -5.55 -1.82 -1.90
C GLU A 9 -5.84 -1.38 -3.33
N THR A 10 -6.43 -0.23 -3.55
CA THR A 10 -6.73 0.24 -4.90
C THR A 10 -6.77 1.76 -4.94
N VAL A 11 -7.06 2.32 -6.13
CA VAL A 11 -7.16 3.77 -6.34
C VAL A 11 -8.49 4.30 -5.81
N PRO A 12 -8.57 5.59 -5.47
CA PRO A 12 -9.77 6.15 -4.87
C PRO A 12 -11.06 5.93 -5.65
N ARG A 13 -11.01 6.03 -6.97
CA ARG A 13 -12.20 5.88 -7.82
C ARG A 13 -12.86 4.51 -7.63
N LEU A 14 -12.09 3.49 -7.29
CA LEU A 14 -12.59 2.14 -7.16
C LEU A 14 -12.95 1.75 -5.73
N TYR A 15 -12.78 2.65 -4.78
CA TYR A 15 -13.02 2.32 -3.37
C TYR A 15 -14.43 1.85 -3.09
N ARG A 16 -15.41 2.47 -3.72
CA ARG A 16 -16.80 2.09 -3.47
C ARG A 16 -17.06 0.65 -3.84
N GLN A 17 -16.41 0.16 -4.90
CA GLN A 17 -16.59 -1.21 -5.37
C GLN A 17 -15.70 -2.19 -4.64
N ALA A 18 -14.44 -1.84 -4.45
CA ALA A 18 -13.45 -2.76 -3.93
C ALA A 18 -13.38 -2.77 -2.41
N ARG A 19 -13.64 -1.64 -1.79
CA ARG A 19 -13.53 -1.48 -0.34
C ARG A 19 -14.70 -0.68 0.22
N PRO A 20 -15.93 -1.19 0.10
CA PRO A 20 -17.08 -0.46 0.61
C PRO A 20 -16.91 -0.16 2.11
N GLY A 21 -17.17 1.07 2.47
CA GLY A 21 -17.00 1.49 3.86
C GLY A 21 -15.62 1.95 4.24
N ALA A 22 -14.62 1.75 3.39
CA ALA A 22 -13.27 2.23 3.66
C ALA A 22 -13.11 3.65 3.12
N ASP A 23 -12.19 4.39 3.73
CA ASP A 23 -11.94 5.78 3.38
C ASP A 23 -10.47 5.93 2.99
N TYR A 24 -10.25 6.29 1.74
CA TYR A 24 -8.91 6.45 1.18
C TYR A 24 -8.10 7.50 1.93
N VAL A 25 -8.70 8.68 2.12
CA VAL A 25 -8.01 9.78 2.80
C VAL A 25 -7.69 9.42 4.25
N HIS A 26 -8.63 8.76 4.90
CA HIS A 26 -8.43 8.34 6.28
C HIS A 26 -7.24 7.38 6.41
N SER A 27 -7.10 6.46 5.47
CA SER A 27 -5.96 5.53 5.47
C SER A 27 -4.64 6.26 5.31
N LEU A 28 -4.61 7.27 4.44
CA LEU A 28 -3.41 8.09 4.29
C LEU A 28 -3.09 8.86 5.57
N GLN A 29 -4.11 9.38 6.21
CA GLN A 29 -3.93 10.11 7.47
C GLN A 29 -3.42 9.22 8.59
N LEU A 30 -3.88 7.97 8.63
CA LEU A 30 -3.38 7.01 9.61
C LEU A 30 -1.88 6.76 9.41
N LEU A 31 -1.46 6.58 8.17
CA LEU A 31 -0.05 6.37 7.86
C LEU A 31 0.79 7.59 8.25
N GLN A 32 0.31 8.77 7.92
CA GLN A 32 1.01 10.00 8.26
C GLN A 32 1.09 10.19 9.77
N SER A 33 0.01 9.93 10.46
CA SER A 33 -0.05 10.06 11.90
C SER A 33 0.94 9.11 12.58
N PHE A 34 1.02 7.87 12.10
CA PHE A 34 1.99 6.93 12.63
C PHE A 34 3.41 7.43 12.40
N ARG A 35 3.67 7.94 11.22
CA ARG A 35 5.00 8.46 10.88
C ARG A 35 5.39 9.62 11.81
N GLN A 36 4.44 10.48 12.11
CA GLN A 36 4.70 11.61 12.99
C GLN A 36 4.97 11.17 14.42
N ARG A 37 4.26 10.15 14.89
CA ARG A 37 4.44 9.66 16.25
C ARG A 37 5.68 8.79 16.41
N CYS A 38 6.08 8.12 15.33
CA CYS A 38 7.20 7.19 15.36
C CYS A 38 8.13 7.46 14.19
N PRO A 39 8.87 8.57 14.22
CA PRO A 39 9.66 8.98 13.04
C PRO A 39 10.71 7.97 12.60
N SER A 40 11.17 7.13 13.51
CA SER A 40 12.21 6.15 13.18
C SER A 40 11.64 4.82 12.70
N ALA A 41 10.35 4.63 12.78
CA ALA A 41 9.73 3.38 12.34
C ALA A 41 9.27 3.52 10.89
N PRO A 42 9.45 2.48 10.07
CA PRO A 42 9.03 2.56 8.67
C PRO A 42 7.51 2.48 8.54
N THR A 43 7.00 3.07 7.47
CA THR A 43 5.59 2.95 7.11
C THR A 43 5.49 2.24 5.78
N LYS A 44 4.43 1.47 5.62
CA LYS A 44 4.26 0.60 4.47
C LYS A 44 2.81 0.62 3.99
N SER A 45 2.64 0.59 2.69
CA SER A 45 1.32 0.42 2.09
C SER A 45 1.41 -0.49 0.89
N GLY A 46 0.28 -1.03 0.48
CA GLY A 46 0.20 -1.92 -0.65
C GLY A 46 -0.98 -1.62 -1.55
N LEU A 47 -0.80 -1.95 -2.82
CA LEU A 47 -1.83 -1.84 -3.84
C LEU A 47 -1.93 -3.13 -4.60
N MET A 48 -3.12 -3.38 -5.14
CA MET A 48 -3.31 -4.45 -6.11
C MET A 48 -3.78 -3.84 -7.42
N LEU A 49 -3.25 -4.32 -8.52
CA LEU A 49 -3.60 -3.84 -9.85
C LEU A 49 -4.43 -4.88 -10.58
N GLY A 50 -5.25 -4.43 -11.50
CA GLY A 50 -6.11 -5.33 -12.28
C GLY A 50 -7.58 -5.18 -11.97
N LEU A 51 -7.96 -4.14 -11.22
CA LEU A 51 -9.35 -3.86 -10.88
C LEU A 51 -10.00 -2.83 -11.79
N GLY A 52 -9.26 -2.30 -12.75
CA GLY A 52 -9.80 -1.31 -13.69
C GLY A 52 -9.16 0.06 -13.55
N GLU A 53 -8.14 0.18 -12.74
CA GLU A 53 -7.43 1.46 -12.56
C GLU A 53 -6.59 1.80 -13.79
N THR A 54 -6.33 3.09 -13.98
CA THR A 54 -5.40 3.53 -15.01
C THR A 54 -4.01 3.71 -14.43
N ASP A 55 -3.00 3.71 -15.30
CA ASP A 55 -1.63 3.93 -14.86
C ASP A 55 -1.47 5.30 -14.20
N ALA A 56 -2.14 6.31 -14.71
CA ALA A 56 -2.10 7.65 -14.12
C ALA A 56 -2.66 7.65 -12.70
N GLU A 57 -3.74 6.92 -12.47
CA GLU A 57 -4.33 6.81 -11.14
C GLU A 57 -3.37 6.14 -10.17
N VAL A 58 -2.66 5.12 -10.63
CA VAL A 58 -1.68 4.43 -9.79
C VAL A 58 -0.56 5.39 -9.38
N LEU A 59 -0.04 6.16 -10.33
CA LEU A 59 1.02 7.11 -10.03
C LEU A 59 0.55 8.19 -9.05
N ASP A 60 -0.69 8.64 -9.17
CA ASP A 60 -1.24 9.60 -8.22
C ASP A 60 -1.30 9.02 -6.81
N VAL A 61 -1.66 7.76 -6.68
CA VAL A 61 -1.66 7.09 -5.37
C VAL A 61 -0.25 7.01 -4.80
N LEU A 62 0.73 6.70 -5.64
CA LEU A 62 2.12 6.66 -5.17
C LEU A 62 2.58 8.02 -4.67
N ARG A 63 2.21 9.09 -5.36
CA ARG A 63 2.54 10.44 -4.92
C ARG A 63 1.88 10.76 -3.59
N ASP A 64 0.59 10.38 -3.44
CA ASP A 64 -0.12 10.59 -2.19
C ASP A 64 0.56 9.85 -1.04
N LEU A 65 0.99 8.62 -1.27
CA LEU A 65 1.68 7.84 -0.25
C LEU A 65 2.99 8.51 0.16
N ARG A 66 3.77 8.96 -0.80
CA ARG A 66 5.02 9.65 -0.47
C ARG A 66 4.76 10.95 0.26
N HIS A 67 3.71 11.65 -0.11
CA HIS A 67 3.34 12.90 0.54
C HIS A 67 2.97 12.67 2.01
N HIS A 68 2.49 11.49 2.33
CA HIS A 68 2.12 11.14 3.70
C HIS A 68 3.21 10.35 4.43
N GLY A 69 4.42 10.31 3.89
CA GLY A 69 5.57 9.74 4.58
C GLY A 69 5.71 8.24 4.52
N VAL A 70 5.12 7.61 3.51
CA VAL A 70 5.24 6.16 3.36
C VAL A 70 6.56 5.81 2.71
N ASP A 71 7.31 4.89 3.34
CA ASP A 71 8.64 4.51 2.89
C ASP A 71 8.67 3.26 2.05
N MET A 72 7.75 2.34 2.30
CA MET A 72 7.78 1.02 1.68
C MET A 72 6.49 0.76 0.93
N LEU A 73 6.63 0.22 -0.27
CA LEU A 73 5.50 -0.03 -1.17
C LEU A 73 5.51 -1.47 -1.65
N THR A 74 4.35 -2.11 -1.66
CA THR A 74 4.17 -3.38 -2.36
C THR A 74 3.03 -3.21 -3.36
N VAL A 75 3.22 -3.74 -4.56
CA VAL A 75 2.19 -3.71 -5.60
C VAL A 75 2.12 -5.08 -6.23
N GLY A 76 0.97 -5.71 -6.19
CA GLY A 76 0.76 -7.04 -6.73
C GLY A 76 -0.43 -7.11 -7.67
N GLN A 77 -0.65 -8.26 -8.27
CA GLN A 77 -1.78 -8.51 -9.14
C GLN A 77 -3.00 -8.88 -8.31
N TYR A 78 -4.12 -8.21 -8.58
CA TYR A 78 -5.38 -8.60 -7.97
C TYR A 78 -5.85 -9.93 -8.56
N LEU A 79 -6.21 -10.85 -7.71
CA LEU A 79 -6.82 -12.12 -8.12
C LEU A 79 -8.13 -12.24 -7.36
N GLN A 80 -9.19 -12.65 -8.06
CA GLN A 80 -10.50 -12.78 -7.44
C GLN A 80 -10.44 -13.87 -6.36
N PRO A 81 -10.68 -13.53 -5.10
CA PRO A 81 -10.54 -14.53 -4.02
C PRO A 81 -11.63 -15.58 -4.06
N ARG A 82 -12.84 -15.19 -4.44
CA ARG A 82 -14.01 -16.07 -4.47
C ARG A 82 -14.98 -15.61 -5.52
N PRO A 83 -15.85 -16.48 -6.02
CA PRO A 83 -16.96 -16.07 -6.85
C PRO A 83 -17.79 -15.04 -6.06
N GLY A 84 -18.18 -13.98 -6.70
CA GLY A 84 -18.91 -12.90 -6.03
C GLY A 84 -18.06 -11.71 -5.67
N ASN A 85 -16.74 -11.89 -5.56
CA ASN A 85 -15.84 -10.75 -5.44
C ASN A 85 -15.67 -10.10 -6.81
N LEU A 86 -15.04 -8.94 -6.84
CA LEU A 86 -14.83 -8.24 -8.11
C LEU A 86 -14.00 -9.10 -9.05
N PRO A 87 -14.36 -9.17 -10.33
CA PRO A 87 -13.58 -9.93 -11.29
C PRO A 87 -12.29 -9.21 -11.61
N VAL A 88 -11.32 -9.97 -12.11
CA VAL A 88 -10.08 -9.38 -12.60
C VAL A 88 -10.39 -8.70 -13.92
N VAL A 89 -10.10 -7.41 -14.02
CA VAL A 89 -10.33 -6.64 -15.24
C VAL A 89 -9.18 -6.85 -16.21
N ARG A 90 -7.95 -6.95 -15.70
CA ARG A 90 -6.80 -7.24 -16.56
C ARG A 90 -5.69 -7.86 -15.74
N TYR A 91 -4.82 -8.57 -16.42
CA TYR A 91 -3.60 -9.10 -15.82
C TYR A 91 -2.45 -8.21 -16.27
N VAL A 92 -1.81 -7.57 -15.31
CA VAL A 92 -0.73 -6.62 -15.59
C VAL A 92 0.55 -7.40 -15.88
N GLU A 93 1.25 -7.01 -16.93
CA GLU A 93 2.46 -7.71 -17.33
C GLU A 93 3.61 -7.44 -16.39
N PRO A 94 4.51 -8.41 -16.22
CA PRO A 94 5.67 -8.21 -15.34
C PRO A 94 6.50 -6.98 -15.68
N ALA A 95 6.60 -6.64 -16.97
CA ALA A 95 7.36 -5.46 -17.40
C ALA A 95 6.73 -4.17 -16.86
N GLN A 96 5.41 -4.12 -16.75
CA GLN A 96 4.73 -2.95 -16.21
C GLN A 96 4.99 -2.83 -14.72
N PHE A 97 5.02 -3.95 -14.00
CA PHE A 97 5.37 -3.93 -12.58
C PHE A 97 6.81 -3.44 -12.39
N ALA A 98 7.73 -3.88 -13.25
CA ALA A 98 9.11 -3.44 -13.15
C ALA A 98 9.25 -1.94 -13.37
N THR A 99 8.53 -1.41 -14.35
CA THR A 99 8.51 0.03 -14.61
C THR A 99 7.97 0.79 -13.41
N LEU A 100 6.91 0.27 -12.82
CA LEU A 100 6.30 0.91 -11.67
C LEU A 100 7.26 0.93 -10.47
N ALA A 101 8.00 -0.14 -10.27
CA ALA A 101 9.00 -0.19 -9.20
C ALA A 101 10.07 0.88 -9.39
N GLU A 102 10.51 1.08 -10.64
CA GLU A 102 11.48 2.13 -10.93
C GLU A 102 10.91 3.52 -10.66
N GLN A 103 9.68 3.74 -11.09
CA GLN A 103 9.02 5.01 -10.85
C GLN A 103 8.86 5.27 -9.35
N ALA A 104 8.53 4.24 -8.59
CA ALA A 104 8.39 4.38 -7.14
C ALA A 104 9.73 4.76 -6.49
N ARG A 105 10.79 4.12 -6.90
CA ARG A 105 12.11 4.47 -6.36
C ARG A 105 12.48 5.90 -6.68
N THR A 106 12.17 6.34 -7.89
CA THR A 106 12.41 7.72 -8.30
C THR A 106 11.62 8.71 -7.44
N MET A 107 10.45 8.31 -6.98
CA MET A 107 9.62 9.13 -6.09
C MET A 107 10.14 9.15 -4.67
N GLY A 108 11.10 8.30 -4.32
CA GLY A 108 11.70 8.31 -2.99
C GLY A 108 11.31 7.16 -2.07
N PHE A 109 10.59 6.15 -2.58
CA PHE A 109 10.31 4.98 -1.74
C PHE A 109 11.62 4.25 -1.46
N ALA A 110 11.85 3.94 -0.20
CA ALA A 110 13.06 3.20 0.19
C ALA A 110 13.00 1.77 -0.32
N HIS A 111 11.81 1.20 -0.35
CA HIS A 111 11.60 -0.14 -0.88
C HIS A 111 10.34 -0.15 -1.72
N ALA A 112 10.42 -0.78 -2.88
CA ALA A 112 9.29 -0.91 -3.78
C ALA A 112 9.32 -2.31 -4.37
N ALA A 113 8.46 -3.18 -3.88
CA ALA A 113 8.34 -4.54 -4.39
C ALA A 113 7.09 -4.61 -5.25
N CYS A 114 7.28 -4.70 -6.56
CA CYS A 114 6.18 -4.73 -7.52
C CYS A 114 6.32 -5.95 -8.41
N GLY A 115 5.29 -6.76 -8.48
CA GLY A 115 5.30 -7.94 -9.34
C GLY A 115 4.01 -8.72 -9.23
N PRO A 116 3.75 -9.61 -10.19
CA PRO A 116 2.49 -10.36 -10.20
C PRO A 116 2.30 -11.26 -8.99
N LEU A 117 3.39 -11.71 -8.39
CA LEU A 117 3.33 -12.59 -7.24
C LEU A 117 3.54 -11.88 -5.90
N VAL A 118 3.73 -10.57 -5.94
CA VAL A 118 3.90 -9.81 -4.70
C VAL A 118 2.56 -9.71 -3.99
N ARG A 119 2.57 -9.88 -2.69
CA ARG A 119 1.39 -9.77 -1.84
C ARG A 119 1.69 -8.87 -0.67
N SER A 120 0.66 -8.19 -0.18
CA SER A 120 0.77 -7.50 1.09
C SER A 120 1.04 -8.58 2.10
N SER A 121 2.13 -8.42 2.82
CA SER A 121 2.59 -9.50 3.64
C SER A 121 1.76 -9.60 4.90
N TYR A 122 1.01 -10.67 4.99
CA TYR A 122 0.29 -11.00 6.19
C TYR A 122 1.28 -11.21 7.34
N HIS A 123 2.40 -11.84 7.01
CA HIS A 123 3.42 -12.08 8.02
C HIS A 123 4.08 -10.79 8.49
N ALA A 124 4.30 -9.87 7.61
CA ALA A 124 4.88 -8.59 7.98
C ALA A 124 3.95 -7.84 8.90
N ASP A 125 2.66 -7.85 8.62
CA ASP A 125 1.68 -7.19 9.47
C ASP A 125 1.67 -7.82 10.86
N ARG A 126 1.71 -9.12 10.93
CA ARG A 126 1.73 -9.81 12.21
C ARG A 126 3.03 -9.54 12.96
N GLN A 127 4.13 -9.52 12.26
CA GLN A 127 5.39 -9.22 12.89
C GLN A 127 5.43 -7.80 13.43
N ALA A 128 4.86 -6.89 12.70
CA ALA A 128 4.79 -5.51 13.16
C ALA A 128 3.99 -5.42 14.45
N SER A 129 2.88 -6.13 14.51
CA SER A 129 2.08 -6.14 15.71
C SER A 129 2.80 -6.81 16.86
N ALA A 130 3.47 -7.92 16.56
CA ALA A 130 4.17 -8.66 17.60
C ALA A 130 5.41 -7.93 18.08
N ALA A 131 6.06 -7.23 17.20
CA ALA A 131 7.22 -6.46 17.59
C ALA A 131 6.82 -5.32 18.50
N GLY A 132 5.58 -5.15 18.68
CA GLY A 132 5.13 -4.08 19.51
C GLY A 132 4.90 -2.89 18.67
N VAL A 133 4.17 -2.08 19.18
CA VAL A 133 3.89 -0.90 18.53
C VAL A 133 4.91 0.06 18.85
N CYS A 134 4.94 1.06 18.10
CA CYS A 134 5.68 2.20 18.42
C CYS A 134 5.08 2.73 19.68
N THR A 135 5.89 2.88 20.65
CA THR A 135 5.39 3.35 21.87
C THR A 135 6.07 4.60 22.20
N PRO A 136 5.89 5.56 21.48
CA PRO A 136 6.49 6.82 21.78
C PRO A 136 5.97 7.25 23.06
N SER A 137 4.87 6.81 23.23
CA SER A 137 4.24 7.27 24.35
C SER A 137 4.75 6.61 25.51
N ASN A 138 5.29 5.56 25.32
CA ASN A 138 5.81 5.01 26.42
C ASN A 138 6.80 5.78 26.89
N ASN A 139 7.05 6.63 26.21
CA ASN A 139 7.96 7.45 26.60
C ASN A 139 7.27 8.51 27.15
N PHE A 140 6.31 8.34 27.48
CA PHE A 140 5.67 9.42 28.02
C PHE A 140 4.85 8.97 28.94
#